data_4926d9f49503bb23f6ce282ad2585429
#
_entry.id   4926d9f49503bb23f6ce282ad2585429
#
_cell.length_a   1.000
_cell.length_b   1.000
_cell.length_c   1.000
_cell.angle_alpha   90.00
_cell.angle_beta   90.00
_cell.angle_gamma   90.00
#
_symmetry.space_group_name_H-M   'P 1'
#
loop_
_entity.id
_entity.type
_entity.pdbx_description
1 polymer ?
#
loop_
_entity_poly.entity_id
_entity_poly.type
_entity_poly.pdbx_seq_one_letter_code
_entity_poly.pdbx_strand_id
1 'polypeptide(L)'
;PRVGNAPPRVAEFKGGMLNSIGLANPGLERTKREKLPWIRDNICRPRVLVSIAGHTVAEFFTLVEGLDSEDGFLGFEINLSCPNDAERAGELFALDPSAVAEIISGCRIRTERPIVAKLAPNDPDLSRTVQVATEEGANALTLVNTLPRALLDISNDVPELGAGDGGISGPALQPSGLRAVREARSATHLPLFGVGGVMTATTAVEYARAGAALVQMGTASFAWPRAVTEAIAGLIQWGREHRVSAWDDLVSKPPAANASVNRLDLFDPIESSGEG
;
A
#
# COMPACT_ATOMS: atom_id res chain seq x y z
N PRO A 1 -1.80 -20.11 5.96
CA PRO A 1 -3.16 -19.65 5.68
C PRO A 1 -3.79 -18.97 6.90
N ARG A 2 -4.64 -17.97 6.66
CA ARG A 2 -5.38 -17.27 7.72
C ARG A 2 -6.87 -17.28 7.39
N VAL A 3 -7.70 -17.65 8.35
CA VAL A 3 -9.17 -17.66 8.19
C VAL A 3 -9.72 -16.24 8.17
N GLY A 4 -9.05 -15.32 8.87
CA GLY A 4 -9.51 -13.96 9.12
C GLY A 4 -10.44 -13.87 10.34
N ASN A 5 -10.97 -12.66 10.59
CA ASN A 5 -11.82 -12.37 11.73
C ASN A 5 -13.24 -12.93 11.58
N ALA A 6 -13.98 -13.02 12.68
CA ALA A 6 -15.40 -13.35 12.67
C ALA A 6 -16.21 -12.25 11.91
N PRO A 7 -17.26 -12.63 11.16
CA PRO A 7 -18.15 -11.65 10.52
C PRO A 7 -19.06 -10.97 11.57
N PRO A 8 -19.61 -9.77 11.25
CA PRO A 8 -19.39 -8.97 10.05
C PRO A 8 -17.96 -8.44 9.95
N ARG A 9 -17.39 -8.38 8.74
CA ARG A 9 -16.01 -7.92 8.50
C ARG A 9 -15.92 -6.56 7.85
N VAL A 10 -17.04 -6.04 7.38
CA VAL A 10 -17.17 -4.77 6.68
C VAL A 10 -18.45 -4.09 7.16
N ALA A 11 -18.35 -2.79 7.44
CA ALA A 11 -19.48 -1.91 7.72
C ALA A 11 -19.31 -0.60 6.94
N GLU A 12 -20.42 -0.04 6.49
CA GLU A 12 -20.44 1.27 5.83
C GLU A 12 -20.73 2.38 6.83
N PHE A 13 -20.15 3.54 6.60
CA PHE A 13 -20.50 4.78 7.29
C PHE A 13 -20.45 5.97 6.34
N LYS A 14 -21.03 7.09 6.75
CA LYS A 14 -21.00 8.31 5.94
C LYS A 14 -19.57 8.81 5.74
N GLY A 15 -19.01 8.53 4.56
CA GLY A 15 -17.66 8.93 4.19
C GLY A 15 -16.68 7.77 3.97
N GLY A 16 -17.11 6.51 4.10
CA GLY A 16 -16.22 5.39 3.81
C GLY A 16 -16.68 4.03 4.30
N MET A 17 -15.70 3.19 4.53
CA MET A 17 -15.85 1.81 4.95
C MET A 17 -15.00 1.54 6.19
N LEU A 18 -15.57 0.87 7.17
CA LEU A 18 -14.83 0.23 8.26
C LEU A 18 -14.65 -1.24 7.91
N ASN A 19 -13.46 -1.79 8.07
CA ASN A 19 -13.22 -3.20 7.83
C ASN A 19 -12.28 -3.83 8.87
N SER A 20 -12.51 -5.11 9.12
CA SER A 20 -11.65 -5.97 9.93
C SER A 20 -11.60 -7.36 9.31
N ILE A 21 -10.89 -7.50 8.19
CA ILE A 21 -10.81 -8.77 7.44
C ILE A 21 -9.97 -9.81 8.18
N GLY A 22 -9.00 -9.37 8.99
CA GLY A 22 -8.07 -10.27 9.69
C GLY A 22 -7.11 -10.98 8.73
N LEU A 23 -6.72 -10.31 7.64
CA LEU A 23 -5.76 -10.81 6.66
C LEU A 23 -6.09 -12.21 6.11
N ALA A 24 -7.36 -12.55 5.93
CA ALA A 24 -7.78 -13.83 5.36
C ALA A 24 -7.04 -14.12 4.04
N ASN A 25 -6.32 -15.24 3.98
CA ASN A 25 -5.51 -15.60 2.82
C ASN A 25 -5.25 -17.11 2.74
N PRO A 26 -4.91 -17.63 1.55
CA PRO A 26 -4.70 -19.07 1.35
C PRO A 26 -3.38 -19.60 1.92
N GLY A 27 -2.46 -18.74 2.35
CA GLY A 27 -1.12 -19.09 2.80
C GLY A 27 -0.09 -19.25 1.69
N LEU A 28 1.18 -19.36 2.09
CA LEU A 28 2.35 -19.41 1.21
C LEU A 28 2.24 -20.52 0.15
N GLU A 29 2.08 -21.76 0.58
CA GLU A 29 2.10 -22.92 -0.32
C GLU A 29 1.00 -22.92 -1.38
N ARG A 30 -0.21 -22.49 -1.00
CA ARG A 30 -1.31 -22.36 -1.96
C ARG A 30 -1.12 -21.17 -2.91
N THR A 31 -0.51 -20.09 -2.43
CA THR A 31 -0.16 -18.94 -3.27
C THR A 31 0.86 -19.37 -4.35
N LYS A 32 1.92 -20.07 -3.98
CA LYS A 32 2.93 -20.62 -4.90
C LYS A 32 2.32 -21.57 -5.93
N ARG A 33 1.49 -22.50 -5.48
CA ARG A 33 0.95 -23.55 -6.35
C ARG A 33 -0.17 -23.07 -7.28
N GLU A 34 -1.01 -22.13 -6.84
CA GLU A 34 -2.24 -21.76 -7.55
C GLU A 34 -2.25 -20.30 -8.03
N LYS A 35 -1.85 -19.34 -7.17
CA LYS A 35 -2.04 -17.93 -7.47
C LYS A 35 -0.97 -17.35 -8.40
N LEU A 36 0.30 -17.60 -8.09
CA LEU A 36 1.39 -17.07 -8.90
C LEU A 36 1.43 -17.68 -10.32
N PRO A 37 1.24 -19.00 -10.53
CA PRO A 37 1.12 -19.54 -11.87
C PRO A 37 -0.04 -18.93 -12.65
N TRP A 38 -1.20 -18.77 -12.01
CA TRP A 38 -2.34 -18.13 -12.65
C TRP A 38 -2.03 -16.68 -13.05
N ILE A 39 -1.40 -15.90 -12.18
CA ILE A 39 -0.98 -14.51 -12.48
C ILE A 39 -0.03 -14.49 -13.66
N ARG A 40 1.03 -15.30 -13.63
CA ARG A 40 2.02 -15.40 -14.71
C ARG A 40 1.38 -15.73 -16.06
N ASP A 41 0.42 -16.65 -16.07
CA ASP A 41 -0.18 -17.16 -17.31
C ASP A 41 -1.31 -16.26 -17.84
N ASN A 42 -1.92 -15.40 -17.00
CA ASN A 42 -3.11 -14.60 -17.36
C ASN A 42 -2.90 -13.08 -17.28
N ILE A 43 -1.90 -12.59 -16.57
CA ILE A 43 -1.65 -11.15 -16.38
C ILE A 43 -0.43 -10.72 -17.18
N CYS A 44 -0.65 -10.34 -18.44
CA CYS A 44 0.47 -10.07 -19.37
C CYS A 44 1.02 -8.64 -19.30
N ARG A 45 0.23 -7.64 -18.89
CA ARG A 45 0.62 -6.22 -18.93
C ARG A 45 0.86 -5.59 -17.57
N PRO A 46 -0.03 -5.71 -16.56
CA PRO A 46 0.17 -5.11 -15.25
C PRO A 46 1.38 -5.69 -14.52
N ARG A 47 2.15 -4.83 -13.87
CA ARG A 47 3.18 -5.26 -12.91
C ARG A 47 2.49 -5.63 -11.59
N VAL A 48 2.80 -6.78 -11.04
CA VAL A 48 2.18 -7.29 -9.83
C VAL A 48 3.16 -7.17 -8.66
N LEU A 49 2.73 -6.57 -7.56
CA LEU A 49 3.40 -6.65 -6.27
C LEU A 49 2.65 -7.65 -5.38
N VAL A 50 3.39 -8.48 -4.66
CA VAL A 50 2.81 -9.37 -3.66
C VAL A 50 2.86 -8.70 -2.31
N SER A 51 1.69 -8.42 -1.73
CA SER A 51 1.61 -7.89 -0.37
C SER A 51 1.75 -9.01 0.64
N ILE A 52 2.73 -8.91 1.53
CA ILE A 52 3.00 -9.87 2.60
C ILE A 52 2.81 -9.24 3.96
N ALA A 53 2.37 -10.04 4.93
CA ALA A 53 2.17 -9.64 6.30
C ALA A 53 2.49 -10.78 7.27
N GLY A 54 3.21 -10.46 8.33
CA GLY A 54 3.58 -11.38 9.41
C GLY A 54 3.02 -10.93 10.75
N HIS A 55 2.86 -11.84 11.71
CA HIS A 55 2.64 -11.52 13.12
C HIS A 55 3.97 -11.35 13.86
N THR A 56 5.02 -11.98 13.36
CA THR A 56 6.38 -11.89 13.87
C THR A 56 7.34 -11.44 12.77
N VAL A 57 8.49 -10.89 13.15
CA VAL A 57 9.57 -10.53 12.21
C VAL A 57 10.00 -11.73 11.38
N ALA A 58 10.14 -12.90 12.01
CA ALA A 58 10.53 -14.15 11.34
C ALA A 58 9.55 -14.60 10.24
N GLU A 59 8.25 -14.33 10.41
CA GLU A 59 7.25 -14.65 9.38
C GLU A 59 7.48 -13.82 8.09
N PHE A 60 7.87 -12.55 8.18
CA PHE A 60 8.21 -11.76 6.99
C PHE A 60 9.40 -12.37 6.24
N PHE A 61 10.42 -12.80 6.97
CA PHE A 61 11.60 -13.45 6.36
C PHE A 61 11.23 -14.74 5.67
N THR A 62 10.47 -15.60 6.34
CA THR A 62 9.96 -16.86 5.76
C THR A 62 9.14 -16.64 4.48
N LEU A 63 8.29 -15.57 4.47
CA LEU A 63 7.47 -15.27 3.29
C LEU A 63 8.33 -14.75 2.12
N VAL A 64 9.31 -13.89 2.38
CA VAL A 64 10.23 -13.40 1.35
C VAL A 64 11.05 -14.56 0.78
N GLU A 65 11.72 -15.36 1.63
CA GLU A 65 12.51 -16.52 1.19
C GLU A 65 11.68 -17.52 0.39
N GLY A 66 10.44 -17.79 0.88
CA GLY A 66 9.56 -18.76 0.22
C GLY A 66 9.02 -18.30 -1.13
N LEU A 67 9.01 -16.99 -1.42
CA LEU A 67 8.47 -16.43 -2.66
C LEU A 67 9.54 -15.90 -3.61
N ASP A 68 10.77 -15.65 -3.14
CA ASP A 68 11.79 -14.96 -3.93
C ASP A 68 12.12 -15.66 -5.26
N SER A 69 12.13 -17.00 -5.27
CA SER A 69 12.38 -17.79 -6.48
C SER A 69 11.17 -17.98 -7.39
N GLU A 70 9.99 -17.51 -7.00
CA GLU A 70 8.76 -17.71 -7.77
C GLU A 70 8.58 -16.61 -8.83
N ASP A 71 7.92 -16.98 -9.95
CA ASP A 71 7.61 -16.06 -11.04
C ASP A 71 6.19 -15.47 -10.93
N GLY A 72 5.89 -14.46 -11.79
CA GLY A 72 4.56 -13.87 -11.91
C GLY A 72 4.39 -12.59 -11.12
N PHE A 73 5.42 -12.10 -10.42
CA PHE A 73 5.38 -10.82 -9.73
C PHE A 73 6.72 -10.08 -9.76
N LEU A 74 6.65 -8.76 -9.54
CA LEU A 74 7.81 -7.88 -9.61
C LEU A 74 8.57 -7.80 -8.28
N GLY A 75 7.85 -7.65 -7.17
CA GLY A 75 8.42 -7.37 -5.85
C GLY A 75 7.40 -7.46 -4.73
N PHE A 76 7.81 -7.08 -3.55
CA PHE A 76 7.04 -7.22 -2.33
C PHE A 76 6.50 -5.87 -1.83
N GLU A 77 5.23 -5.85 -1.39
CA GLU A 77 4.72 -4.81 -0.50
C GLU A 77 4.71 -5.37 0.93
N ILE A 78 5.59 -4.85 1.79
CA ILE A 78 5.69 -5.27 3.19
C ILE A 78 4.64 -4.53 4.00
N ASN A 79 3.59 -5.21 4.42
CA ASN A 79 2.50 -4.63 5.20
C ASN A 79 2.88 -4.59 6.70
N LEU A 80 3.41 -3.46 7.14
CA LEU A 80 3.86 -3.24 8.52
C LEU A 80 2.73 -2.87 9.49
N SER A 81 1.51 -2.69 8.99
CA SER A 81 0.34 -2.33 9.81
C SER A 81 -0.47 -3.56 10.27
N CYS A 82 0.20 -4.69 10.46
CA CYS A 82 -0.40 -5.83 11.15
C CYS A 82 -0.25 -5.64 12.66
N PRO A 83 -1.29 -5.90 13.45
CA PRO A 83 -1.14 -5.99 14.90
C PRO A 83 -0.10 -7.07 15.24
N ASN A 84 0.87 -6.70 16.04
CA ASN A 84 1.82 -7.63 16.63
C ASN A 84 1.09 -8.67 17.50
N ASP A 85 1.72 -9.82 17.68
CA ASP A 85 1.27 -10.78 18.66
C ASP A 85 1.62 -10.34 20.11
N ALA A 86 1.35 -11.20 21.09
CA ALA A 86 1.39 -10.89 22.52
C ALA A 86 2.72 -10.30 23.04
N GLU A 87 3.84 -10.48 22.35
CA GLU A 87 5.15 -10.03 22.84
C GLU A 87 5.34 -8.51 22.76
N ARG A 88 4.61 -7.83 21.85
CA ARG A 88 4.66 -6.36 21.66
C ARG A 88 3.35 -5.66 22.03
N ALA A 89 2.55 -6.24 22.90
CA ALA A 89 1.29 -5.67 23.39
C ALA A 89 0.28 -5.25 22.32
N GLY A 90 0.32 -5.86 21.12
CA GLY A 90 -0.59 -5.58 20.01
C GLY A 90 -0.30 -4.29 19.25
N GLU A 91 0.85 -3.64 19.46
CA GLU A 91 1.26 -2.47 18.67
C GLU A 91 1.59 -2.83 17.22
N LEU A 92 1.29 -1.91 16.29
CA LEU A 92 1.63 -2.08 14.90
C LEU A 92 3.14 -1.95 14.69
N PHE A 93 3.75 -2.81 13.87
CA PHE A 93 5.17 -2.68 13.49
C PHE A 93 5.46 -1.30 12.91
N ALA A 94 4.54 -0.74 12.12
CA ALA A 94 4.68 0.57 11.50
C ALA A 94 4.78 1.75 12.47
N LEU A 95 4.52 1.56 13.78
CA LEU A 95 4.64 2.59 14.82
C LEU A 95 5.94 2.47 15.62
N ASP A 96 6.76 1.46 15.31
CA ASP A 96 8.06 1.21 15.96
C ASP A 96 9.18 1.25 14.90
N PRO A 97 9.93 2.35 14.80
CA PRO A 97 11.04 2.46 13.85
C PRO A 97 12.09 1.34 13.95
N SER A 98 12.30 0.78 15.15
CA SER A 98 13.24 -0.33 15.34
C SER A 98 12.73 -1.62 14.70
N ALA A 99 11.43 -1.90 14.83
CA ALA A 99 10.79 -3.02 14.17
C ALA A 99 10.77 -2.86 12.64
N VAL A 100 10.52 -1.63 12.16
CA VAL A 100 10.61 -1.32 10.73
C VAL A 100 12.01 -1.58 10.21
N ALA A 101 13.06 -1.13 10.92
CA ALA A 101 14.46 -1.38 10.58
C ALA A 101 14.74 -2.88 10.46
N GLU A 102 14.40 -3.65 11.49
CA GLU A 102 14.65 -5.09 11.54
C GLU A 102 13.94 -5.84 10.40
N ILE A 103 12.66 -5.52 10.13
CA ILE A 103 11.89 -6.18 9.08
C ILE A 103 12.43 -5.81 7.70
N ILE A 104 12.65 -4.53 7.41
CA ILE A 104 13.05 -4.08 6.07
C ILE A 104 14.47 -4.57 5.75
N SER A 105 15.46 -4.37 6.65
CA SER A 105 16.83 -4.86 6.43
C SER A 105 16.88 -6.39 6.32
N GLY A 106 16.14 -7.09 7.18
CA GLY A 106 16.05 -8.54 7.15
C GLY A 106 15.39 -9.08 5.88
N CYS A 107 14.37 -8.41 5.35
CA CYS A 107 13.82 -8.74 4.04
C CYS A 107 14.81 -8.41 2.91
N ARG A 108 15.49 -7.27 2.98
CA ARG A 108 16.43 -6.82 1.93
C ARG A 108 17.56 -7.81 1.68
N ILE A 109 18.16 -8.39 2.72
CA ILE A 109 19.23 -9.38 2.55
C ILE A 109 18.76 -10.73 1.97
N ARG A 110 17.46 -10.94 1.83
CA ARG A 110 16.83 -12.19 1.37
C ARG A 110 16.27 -12.12 -0.05
N THR A 111 16.27 -10.95 -0.68
CA THR A 111 15.73 -10.76 -2.03
C THR A 111 16.42 -9.61 -2.73
N GLU A 112 16.64 -9.71 -4.02
CA GLU A 112 17.01 -8.58 -4.88
C GLU A 112 15.79 -7.88 -5.49
N ARG A 113 14.59 -8.43 -5.29
CA ARG A 113 13.35 -7.82 -5.80
C ARG A 113 13.03 -6.51 -5.10
N PRO A 114 12.30 -5.60 -5.76
CA PRO A 114 11.83 -4.38 -5.12
C PRO A 114 11.03 -4.63 -3.84
N ILE A 115 11.34 -3.85 -2.80
CA ILE A 115 10.64 -3.83 -1.52
C ILE A 115 9.92 -2.49 -1.37
N VAL A 116 8.60 -2.54 -1.18
CA VAL A 116 7.77 -1.38 -0.87
C VAL A 116 7.30 -1.48 0.57
N ALA A 117 7.69 -0.54 1.43
CA ALA A 117 7.24 -0.53 2.82
C ALA A 117 5.90 0.19 2.95
N LYS A 118 4.87 -0.49 3.48
CA LYS A 118 3.54 0.10 3.68
C LYS A 118 3.34 0.51 5.13
N LEU A 119 3.17 1.83 5.33
CA LEU A 119 3.15 2.50 6.62
C LEU A 119 1.74 2.84 7.10
N ALA A 120 1.63 3.13 8.40
CA ALA A 120 0.37 3.46 9.06
C ALA A 120 0.07 4.97 9.02
N PRO A 121 -1.22 5.38 9.00
CA PRO A 121 -1.60 6.80 8.99
C PRO A 121 -1.52 7.49 10.35
N ASN A 122 -1.39 6.74 11.43
CA ASN A 122 -1.40 7.20 12.82
C ASN A 122 -0.03 7.12 13.50
N ASP A 123 1.04 7.02 12.71
CA ASP A 123 2.39 7.10 13.24
C ASP A 123 2.66 8.51 13.77
N PRO A 124 3.04 8.66 15.06
CA PRO A 124 3.33 9.97 15.65
C PRO A 124 4.64 10.59 15.14
N ASP A 125 5.57 9.79 14.62
CA ASP A 125 6.85 10.24 14.04
C ASP A 125 7.07 9.57 12.67
N LEU A 126 6.13 9.80 11.77
CA LEU A 126 6.15 9.24 10.41
C LEU A 126 7.46 9.60 9.67
N SER A 127 7.97 10.81 9.86
CA SER A 127 9.21 11.24 9.21
C SER A 127 10.39 10.36 9.60
N ARG A 128 10.49 9.97 10.87
CA ARG A 128 11.55 9.04 11.35
C ARG A 128 11.37 7.65 10.77
N THR A 129 10.15 7.12 10.78
CA THR A 129 9.83 5.79 10.21
C THR A 129 10.13 5.74 8.70
N VAL A 130 9.81 6.80 7.96
CA VAL A 130 10.15 6.96 6.54
C VAL A 130 11.66 6.94 6.32
N GLN A 131 12.44 7.67 7.12
CA GLN A 131 13.90 7.68 7.03
C GLN A 131 14.48 6.29 7.28
N VAL A 132 14.04 5.63 8.35
CA VAL A 132 14.47 4.28 8.70
C VAL A 132 14.18 3.29 7.57
N ALA A 133 12.94 3.25 7.06
CA ALA A 133 12.60 2.36 5.95
C ALA A 133 13.46 2.64 4.70
N THR A 134 13.80 3.91 4.46
CA THR A 134 14.67 4.32 3.35
C THR A 134 16.11 3.83 3.54
N GLU A 135 16.67 4.03 4.72
CA GLU A 135 18.05 3.64 5.09
C GLU A 135 18.23 2.12 5.07
N GLU A 136 17.21 1.37 5.49
CA GLU A 136 17.22 -0.10 5.58
C GLU A 136 16.92 -0.82 4.26
N GLY A 137 16.77 -0.09 3.15
CA GLY A 137 16.76 -0.66 1.81
C GLY A 137 15.38 -0.87 1.19
N ALA A 138 14.35 -0.16 1.66
CA ALA A 138 13.11 -0.04 0.89
C ALA A 138 13.37 0.68 -0.45
N ASN A 139 12.69 0.27 -1.50
CA ASN A 139 12.77 0.87 -2.83
C ASN A 139 11.66 1.89 -3.10
N ALA A 140 10.55 1.77 -2.37
CA ALA A 140 9.43 2.70 -2.39
C ALA A 140 8.64 2.61 -1.08
N LEU A 141 7.75 3.57 -0.84
CA LEU A 141 6.89 3.58 0.34
C LEU A 141 5.43 3.69 -0.07
N THR A 142 4.55 2.89 0.52
CA THR A 142 3.09 3.03 0.41
C THR A 142 2.55 3.78 1.63
N LEU A 143 1.84 4.86 1.39
CA LEU A 143 1.22 5.75 2.37
C LEU A 143 -0.25 5.99 1.98
N VAL A 144 -1.24 5.47 2.74
CA VAL A 144 -1.17 4.87 4.08
C VAL A 144 -2.02 3.60 4.14
N ASN A 145 -1.88 2.81 5.21
CA ASN A 145 -2.85 1.76 5.54
C ASN A 145 -4.14 2.38 6.12
N THR A 146 -5.11 1.56 6.50
CA THR A 146 -6.35 2.00 7.14
C THR A 146 -6.09 2.60 8.52
N LEU A 147 -6.92 3.55 8.95
CA LEU A 147 -6.81 4.19 10.27
C LEU A 147 -7.66 3.42 11.28
N PRO A 148 -7.07 2.91 12.39
CA PRO A 148 -7.81 2.18 13.42
C PRO A 148 -8.96 3.01 14.02
N ARG A 149 -10.19 2.47 14.01
CA ARG A 149 -11.41 3.10 14.55
C ARG A 149 -12.44 2.03 14.88
N ALA A 150 -13.50 2.46 15.57
CA ALA A 150 -14.70 1.67 15.89
C ALA A 150 -15.96 2.33 15.37
N LEU A 151 -16.98 1.53 15.09
CA LEU A 151 -18.35 1.94 14.88
C LEU A 151 -19.25 1.11 15.80
N LEU A 152 -20.26 1.75 16.37
CA LEU A 152 -21.25 1.10 17.23
C LEU A 152 -22.63 1.11 16.53
N ASP A 153 -23.27 -0.04 16.53
CA ASP A 153 -24.71 -0.14 16.24
C ASP A 153 -25.47 0.32 17.48
N ILE A 154 -25.95 1.56 17.42
CA ILE A 154 -26.69 2.18 18.54
C ILE A 154 -28.06 1.53 18.81
N SER A 155 -28.55 0.71 17.88
CA SER A 155 -29.82 0.01 18.04
C SER A 155 -29.69 -1.23 18.94
N ASN A 156 -28.50 -1.85 18.92
CA ASN A 156 -28.23 -3.10 19.63
C ASN A 156 -27.14 -2.94 20.72
N ASP A 157 -26.52 -1.75 20.81
CA ASP A 157 -25.40 -1.45 21.73
C ASP A 157 -24.21 -2.43 21.58
N VAL A 158 -23.89 -2.76 20.31
CA VAL A 158 -22.80 -3.68 19.95
C VAL A 158 -21.92 -3.07 18.87
N PRO A 159 -20.67 -3.51 18.72
CA PRO A 159 -19.83 -3.12 17.60
C PRO A 159 -20.43 -3.57 16.27
N GLU A 160 -20.30 -2.74 15.23
CA GLU A 160 -20.70 -3.05 13.85
C GLU A 160 -19.91 -4.22 13.24
N LEU A 161 -18.68 -4.46 13.71
CA LEU A 161 -17.84 -5.55 13.26
C LEU A 161 -17.73 -6.67 14.29
N GLY A 162 -17.67 -7.91 13.82
CA GLY A 162 -17.51 -9.08 14.67
C GLY A 162 -16.21 -9.13 15.48
N ALA A 163 -15.18 -8.38 15.07
CA ALA A 163 -13.93 -8.20 15.81
C ALA A 163 -13.95 -6.99 16.76
N GLY A 164 -15.04 -6.24 16.83
CA GLY A 164 -15.14 -4.97 17.56
C GLY A 164 -14.58 -3.80 16.77
N ASP A 165 -13.29 -3.67 16.73
CA ASP A 165 -12.58 -2.60 16.02
C ASP A 165 -12.20 -2.97 14.59
N GLY A 166 -11.88 -1.95 13.78
CA GLY A 166 -11.42 -2.10 12.42
C GLY A 166 -10.63 -0.90 11.93
N GLY A 167 -10.31 -0.92 10.65
CA GLY A 167 -9.67 0.20 9.96
C GLY A 167 -10.64 0.94 9.06
N ILE A 168 -10.71 2.26 9.18
CA ILE A 168 -11.47 3.08 8.23
C ILE A 168 -10.68 3.30 6.95
N SER A 169 -11.41 3.34 5.85
CA SER A 169 -10.91 3.60 4.50
C SER A 169 -11.95 4.38 3.68
N GLY A 170 -11.62 4.72 2.44
CA GLY A 170 -12.47 5.55 1.59
C GLY A 170 -12.24 7.05 1.79
N PRO A 171 -13.18 7.92 1.35
CA PRO A 171 -12.98 9.38 1.35
C PRO A 171 -12.57 9.98 2.69
N ALA A 172 -13.07 9.43 3.81
CA ALA A 172 -12.72 9.91 5.15
C ALA A 172 -11.21 9.76 5.49
N LEU A 173 -10.49 8.87 4.83
CA LEU A 173 -9.06 8.67 5.05
C LEU A 173 -8.19 9.61 4.19
N GLN A 174 -8.73 10.20 3.13
CA GLN A 174 -7.96 11.01 2.17
C GLN A 174 -7.14 12.14 2.81
N PRO A 175 -7.67 12.97 3.74
CA PRO A 175 -6.89 14.04 4.34
C PRO A 175 -5.65 13.52 5.09
N SER A 176 -5.78 12.41 5.79
CA SER A 176 -4.67 11.76 6.50
C SER A 176 -3.64 11.19 5.53
N GLY A 177 -4.08 10.56 4.44
CA GLY A 177 -3.21 10.04 3.40
C GLY A 177 -2.42 11.14 2.69
N LEU A 178 -3.07 12.23 2.29
CA LEU A 178 -2.42 13.39 1.68
C LEU A 178 -1.38 14.04 2.61
N ARG A 179 -1.71 14.18 3.90
CA ARG A 179 -0.77 14.68 4.90
C ARG A 179 0.45 13.78 4.99
N ALA A 180 0.25 12.47 5.11
CA ALA A 180 1.32 11.48 5.22
C ALA A 180 2.25 11.49 4.00
N VAL A 181 1.71 11.55 2.78
CA VAL A 181 2.51 11.64 1.56
C VAL A 181 3.35 12.92 1.53
N ARG A 182 2.78 14.08 1.91
CA ARG A 182 3.54 15.34 1.98
C ARG A 182 4.66 15.31 3.01
N GLU A 183 4.39 14.74 4.18
CA GLU A 183 5.37 14.57 5.25
C GLU A 183 6.50 13.65 4.81
N ALA A 184 6.17 12.48 4.25
CA ALA A 184 7.13 11.53 3.72
C ALA A 184 7.97 12.13 2.58
N ARG A 185 7.36 12.94 1.69
CA ARG A 185 8.08 13.59 0.58
C ARG A 185 9.20 14.51 1.08
N SER A 186 9.05 15.09 2.27
CA SER A 186 10.09 15.91 2.89
C SER A 186 11.21 15.08 3.55
N ALA A 187 10.95 13.81 3.86
CA ALA A 187 11.85 12.92 4.60
C ALA A 187 12.61 11.92 3.72
N THR A 188 12.16 11.68 2.48
CA THR A 188 12.82 10.72 1.57
C THR A 188 12.74 11.16 0.11
N HIS A 189 13.68 10.65 -0.69
CA HIS A 189 13.69 10.77 -2.16
C HIS A 189 13.05 9.57 -2.86
N LEU A 190 12.72 8.50 -2.15
CA LEU A 190 12.12 7.30 -2.72
C LEU A 190 10.77 7.59 -3.40
N PRO A 191 10.37 6.80 -4.39
CA PRO A 191 9.01 6.83 -4.92
C PRO A 191 7.98 6.60 -3.81
N LEU A 192 6.92 7.42 -3.78
CA LEU A 192 5.83 7.30 -2.84
C LEU A 192 4.58 6.81 -3.57
N PHE A 193 3.93 5.78 -3.04
CA PHE A 193 2.65 5.27 -3.52
C PHE A 193 1.55 5.80 -2.60
N GLY A 194 0.76 6.75 -3.11
CA GLY A 194 -0.32 7.37 -2.35
C GLY A 194 -1.57 6.50 -2.32
N VAL A 195 -2.09 6.22 -1.14
CA VAL A 195 -3.33 5.45 -0.95
C VAL A 195 -4.13 5.97 0.24
N GLY A 196 -5.44 5.79 0.18
CA GLY A 196 -6.40 6.28 1.18
C GLY A 196 -7.35 7.30 0.57
N GLY A 197 -8.57 6.89 0.26
CA GLY A 197 -9.59 7.74 -0.31
C GLY A 197 -9.37 8.18 -1.77
N VAL A 198 -8.48 7.52 -2.51
CA VAL A 198 -8.37 7.72 -3.96
C VAL A 198 -9.61 7.10 -4.62
N MET A 199 -10.56 7.94 -5.04
CA MET A 199 -11.85 7.52 -5.60
C MET A 199 -12.00 7.92 -7.07
N THR A 200 -11.34 9.00 -7.49
CA THR A 200 -11.51 9.64 -8.80
C THR A 200 -10.17 10.15 -9.36
N ALA A 201 -10.18 10.58 -10.62
CA ALA A 201 -9.03 11.26 -11.23
C ALA A 201 -8.59 12.50 -10.42
N THR A 202 -9.53 13.30 -9.90
CA THR A 202 -9.20 14.49 -9.10
C THR A 202 -8.43 14.11 -7.85
N THR A 203 -8.89 13.10 -7.10
CA THR A 203 -8.20 12.66 -5.89
C THR A 203 -6.82 12.05 -6.22
N ALA A 204 -6.66 11.41 -7.37
CA ALA A 204 -5.36 10.93 -7.84
C ALA A 204 -4.40 12.10 -8.11
N VAL A 205 -4.87 13.17 -8.78
CA VAL A 205 -4.08 14.40 -9.03
C VAL A 205 -3.66 15.07 -7.71
N GLU A 206 -4.53 15.10 -6.70
CA GLU A 206 -4.19 15.64 -5.39
C GLU A 206 -3.02 14.89 -4.75
N TYR A 207 -3.02 13.54 -4.83
CA TYR A 207 -1.92 12.72 -4.35
C TYR A 207 -0.62 12.94 -5.15
N ALA A 208 -0.68 13.07 -6.47
CA ALA A 208 0.49 13.44 -7.27
C ALA A 208 1.09 14.78 -6.82
N ARG A 209 0.25 15.79 -6.64
CA ARG A 209 0.66 17.11 -6.14
C ARG A 209 1.18 17.08 -4.70
N ALA A 210 0.75 16.10 -3.90
CA ALA A 210 1.33 15.85 -2.59
C ALA A 210 2.72 15.21 -2.65
N GLY A 211 3.12 14.64 -3.79
CA GLY A 211 4.42 14.01 -4.02
C GLY A 211 4.37 12.50 -4.31
N ALA A 212 3.17 11.93 -4.52
CA ALA A 212 3.05 10.52 -4.87
C ALA A 212 3.43 10.27 -6.34
N ALA A 213 4.39 9.39 -6.55
CA ALA A 213 4.79 8.92 -7.87
C ALA A 213 3.77 7.94 -8.48
N LEU A 214 2.93 7.33 -7.65
CA LEU A 214 1.90 6.39 -8.04
C LEU A 214 0.74 6.46 -7.03
N VAL A 215 -0.47 6.11 -7.43
CA VAL A 215 -1.62 6.00 -6.53
C VAL A 215 -2.20 4.59 -6.53
N GLN A 216 -2.76 4.17 -5.39
CA GLN A 216 -3.48 2.91 -5.25
C GLN A 216 -4.95 3.18 -4.91
N MET A 217 -5.84 2.35 -5.47
CA MET A 217 -7.29 2.42 -5.25
C MET A 217 -7.77 1.10 -4.63
N GLY A 218 -8.21 1.15 -3.37
CA GLY A 218 -8.76 -0.01 -2.66
C GLY A 218 -10.28 0.09 -2.54
N THR A 219 -10.77 0.86 -1.57
CA THR A 219 -12.20 0.99 -1.23
C THR A 219 -13.07 1.42 -2.40
N ALA A 220 -12.53 2.24 -3.32
CA ALA A 220 -13.24 2.62 -4.53
C ALA A 220 -13.71 1.41 -5.36
N SER A 221 -12.88 0.35 -5.45
CA SER A 221 -13.22 -0.87 -6.19
C SER A 221 -14.30 -1.70 -5.52
N PHE A 222 -14.47 -1.59 -4.19
CA PHE A 222 -15.61 -2.19 -3.47
C PHE A 222 -16.91 -1.43 -3.76
N ALA A 223 -16.85 -0.10 -3.74
CA ALA A 223 -18.01 0.74 -4.05
C ALA A 223 -18.40 0.66 -5.53
N TRP A 224 -17.40 0.61 -6.42
CA TRP A 224 -17.60 0.59 -7.86
C TRP A 224 -16.49 -0.21 -8.57
N PRO A 225 -16.78 -1.42 -9.08
CA PRO A 225 -15.75 -2.29 -9.69
C PRO A 225 -14.99 -1.66 -10.87
N ARG A 226 -15.57 -0.66 -11.54
CA ARG A 226 -14.94 0.06 -12.66
C ARG A 226 -14.18 1.32 -12.23
N ALA A 227 -14.09 1.61 -10.95
CA ALA A 227 -13.50 2.85 -10.41
C ALA A 227 -12.09 3.13 -10.97
N VAL A 228 -11.24 2.12 -11.07
CA VAL A 228 -9.87 2.26 -11.60
C VAL A 228 -9.89 2.68 -13.08
N THR A 229 -10.70 2.00 -13.90
CA THR A 229 -10.82 2.33 -15.34
C THR A 229 -11.36 3.74 -15.55
N GLU A 230 -12.35 4.14 -14.77
CA GLU A 230 -12.95 5.48 -14.84
C GLU A 230 -11.97 6.56 -14.33
N ALA A 231 -11.20 6.27 -13.29
CA ALA A 231 -10.16 7.18 -12.82
C ALA A 231 -9.07 7.39 -13.88
N ILE A 232 -8.63 6.34 -14.59
CA ILE A 232 -7.67 6.43 -15.69
C ILE A 232 -8.24 7.29 -16.83
N ALA A 233 -9.48 7.03 -17.26
CA ALA A 233 -10.14 7.83 -18.29
C ALA A 233 -10.25 9.30 -17.88
N GLY A 234 -10.64 9.56 -16.62
CA GLY A 234 -10.70 10.90 -16.06
C GLY A 234 -9.34 11.60 -15.98
N LEU A 235 -8.25 10.87 -15.67
CA LEU A 235 -6.89 11.41 -15.68
C LEU A 235 -6.44 11.82 -17.08
N ILE A 236 -6.76 11.02 -18.10
CA ILE A 236 -6.46 11.35 -19.51
C ILE A 236 -7.21 12.62 -19.92
N GLN A 237 -8.47 12.73 -19.58
CA GLN A 237 -9.28 13.93 -19.86
C GLN A 237 -8.72 15.14 -19.12
N TRP A 238 -8.47 15.01 -17.82
CA TRP A 238 -7.91 16.06 -16.98
C TRP A 238 -6.57 16.57 -17.52
N GLY A 239 -5.69 15.66 -17.96
CA GLY A 239 -4.40 16.01 -18.57
C GLY A 239 -4.55 16.84 -19.85
N ARG A 240 -5.51 16.48 -20.72
CA ARG A 240 -5.82 17.24 -21.94
C ARG A 240 -6.31 18.65 -21.61
N GLU A 241 -7.24 18.80 -20.66
CA GLU A 241 -7.81 20.08 -20.23
C GLU A 241 -6.77 21.01 -19.62
N HIS A 242 -5.81 20.45 -18.86
CA HIS A 242 -4.78 21.20 -18.14
C HIS A 242 -3.42 21.25 -18.86
N ARG A 243 -3.32 20.67 -20.08
CA ARG A 243 -2.08 20.59 -20.87
C ARG A 243 -0.94 19.89 -20.13
N VAL A 244 -1.26 18.86 -19.37
CA VAL A 244 -0.31 17.98 -18.69
C VAL A 244 -0.20 16.69 -19.52
N SER A 245 1.02 16.34 -19.92
CA SER A 245 1.28 15.17 -20.78
C SER A 245 1.83 13.97 -20.03
N ALA A 246 2.44 14.17 -18.87
CA ALA A 246 3.01 13.11 -18.07
C ALA A 246 2.63 13.25 -16.60
N TRP A 247 2.52 12.12 -15.91
CA TRP A 247 2.27 12.07 -14.47
C TRP A 247 3.36 12.80 -13.68
N ASP A 248 4.62 12.65 -14.09
CA ASP A 248 5.77 13.26 -13.44
C ASP A 248 5.72 14.81 -13.43
N ASP A 249 4.99 15.41 -14.37
CA ASP A 249 4.77 16.87 -14.38
C ASP A 249 3.89 17.35 -13.22
N LEU A 250 3.12 16.43 -12.63
CA LEU A 250 2.24 16.69 -11.48
C LEU A 250 2.93 16.45 -10.14
N VAL A 251 3.90 15.55 -10.11
CA VAL A 251 4.52 15.11 -8.86
C VAL A 251 5.38 16.20 -8.27
N SER A 252 5.08 16.62 -7.05
CA SER A 252 5.92 17.56 -6.30
C SER A 252 7.31 16.95 -6.08
N LYS A 253 8.34 17.63 -6.57
CA LYS A 253 9.72 17.16 -6.44
C LYS A 253 10.18 17.24 -4.98
N PRO A 254 10.98 16.26 -4.51
CA PRO A 254 11.61 16.34 -3.19
C PRO A 254 12.56 17.55 -3.13
N PRO A 255 12.88 18.05 -1.93
CA PRO A 255 14.00 18.96 -1.76
C PRO A 255 15.24 18.31 -2.34
N ALA A 256 16.10 19.10 -3.00
CA ALA A 256 17.29 18.60 -3.70
C ALA A 256 18.21 17.86 -2.70
N ALA A 257 18.17 16.54 -2.73
CA ALA A 257 19.12 15.68 -2.03
C ALA A 257 20.15 15.17 -3.03
N ASN A 258 21.37 14.99 -2.57
CA ASN A 258 22.50 14.51 -3.37
C ASN A 258 22.11 13.29 -4.20
N ALA A 259 22.16 13.43 -5.50
CA ALA A 259 21.74 12.45 -6.48
C ALA A 259 22.70 11.24 -6.48
N SER A 260 22.32 10.16 -5.83
CA SER A 260 22.85 8.83 -6.12
C SER A 260 21.91 7.72 -5.64
N VAL A 261 20.72 7.63 -6.23
CA VAL A 261 19.87 6.44 -6.06
C VAL A 261 19.30 6.07 -7.40
N ASN A 262 19.55 4.83 -7.80
CA ASN A 262 19.05 4.24 -9.03
C ASN A 262 17.52 4.40 -9.14
N ARG A 263 17.08 4.99 -10.24
CA ARG A 263 15.69 4.87 -10.68
C ARG A 263 15.38 3.37 -10.80
N LEU A 264 14.40 2.92 -10.06
CA LEU A 264 13.86 1.58 -10.26
C LEU A 264 13.22 1.52 -11.65
N ASP A 265 13.50 0.43 -12.39
CA ASP A 265 12.85 0.08 -13.65
C ASP A 265 11.32 -0.20 -13.51
N LEU A 266 10.72 0.23 -12.40
CA LEU A 266 9.28 0.18 -12.12
C LEU A 266 8.45 1.01 -13.12
N PHE A 267 9.08 1.97 -13.78
CA PHE A 267 8.43 3.00 -14.59
C PHE A 267 8.86 3.01 -16.07
N ASP A 268 9.55 1.97 -16.56
CA ASP A 268 9.80 1.90 -18.00
C ASP A 268 8.46 1.96 -18.75
N PRO A 269 8.28 2.96 -19.62
CA PRO A 269 7.09 3.03 -20.42
C PRO A 269 6.98 1.74 -21.24
N ILE A 270 5.81 1.12 -21.23
CA ILE A 270 5.50 -0.01 -22.11
C ILE A 270 5.67 0.54 -23.51
N GLU A 271 6.76 0.17 -24.19
CA GLU A 271 6.90 0.47 -25.61
C GLU A 271 5.64 -0.04 -26.29
N SER A 272 4.92 0.88 -26.90
CA SER A 272 3.84 0.54 -27.81
C SER A 272 4.48 -0.17 -29.00
N SER A 273 4.54 -1.50 -28.95
CA SER A 273 4.76 -2.28 -30.16
C SER A 273 3.59 -1.97 -31.11
N GLY A 274 3.83 -0.98 -31.97
CA GLY A 274 3.02 -0.77 -33.13
C GLY A 274 3.17 -2.01 -34.01
N GLU A 275 2.09 -2.72 -34.17
CA GLU A 275 1.86 -3.53 -35.33
C GLU A 275 0.40 -3.41 -35.72
N GLY A 276 0.17 -3.09 -36.90
CA GLY A 276 -0.64 -3.03 -38.00
C GLY A 276 -2.05 -3.63 -38.01
#